data_54450ac51e355aa61b4760d580905705
#
_entry.id   54450ac51e355aa61b4760d580905705
#
_cell.length_a   1.000
_cell.length_b   1.000
_cell.length_c   1.000
_cell.angle_alpha   90.00
_cell.angle_beta   90.00
_cell.angle_gamma   90.00
#
_symmetry.space_group_name_H-M   'P 1'
#
loop_
_entity.id
_entity.type
_entity.pdbx_description
1 polymer ?
#
loop_
_entity_poly.entity_id
_entity_poly.type
_entity_poly.pdbx_seq_one_letter_code
_entity_poly.pdbx_strand_id
1 'polypeptide(L)'
;MLRKNDQKRRNLKAYDQFASNVRRYVMETRRLGAVPVLVTPMSRIPVRDEKGWYDLLEAHADSIRRVGQEMNVPVIDLHSLTFEAFCSMGPETCQNYFNDTTNVNDYGGALLADMIVKEIRRLRIEPLCSHMNHTVSGGWEPDLSLRPQGQAESSKIEERPNLSMDLPELPYEDCRSLTKKDVEMLKQAMKCGLLDPCVRYLHPLEEMPRAQFVFLFLKAVKPTLRRPWQGEYCDLSRYEYDAEQIQAAWDENLIDPETTPDDRFRPDDPLTLGELISFTVRAFRPKQQRRIGSLECIREAEKLGWIKDTCQDMNRVVTRAEAIQMTVNLYCEKFT
;
A
#
# COMPACT_ATOMS: atom_id res chain seq x y z
N MET A 1 -17.76 2.02 -5.99
CA MET A 1 -16.31 2.05 -6.27
C MET A 1 -15.65 0.92 -5.49
N LEU A 2 -15.28 -0.16 -6.17
CA LEU A 2 -14.57 -1.29 -5.56
C LEU A 2 -13.19 -0.80 -5.16
N ARG A 3 -12.89 -0.83 -3.86
CA ARG A 3 -11.75 -0.12 -3.30
C ARG A 3 -10.45 -0.90 -3.56
N LYS A 4 -9.38 -0.22 -3.96
CA LYS A 4 -7.99 -0.70 -3.91
C LYS A 4 -7.62 -1.44 -2.59
N ASN A 5 -8.40 -1.22 -1.54
CA ASN A 5 -8.18 -1.80 -0.22
C ASN A 5 -8.65 -3.26 -0.10
N ASP A 6 -9.43 -3.79 -1.05
CA ASP A 6 -9.89 -5.18 -0.96
C ASP A 6 -8.74 -6.18 -1.20
N GLN A 7 -7.74 -5.79 -1.96
CA GLN A 7 -6.50 -6.55 -2.13
C GLN A 7 -5.71 -6.72 -0.82
N LYS A 8 -5.80 -5.75 0.10
CA LYS A 8 -5.12 -5.79 1.40
C LYS A 8 -5.71 -6.82 2.36
N ARG A 9 -6.87 -7.39 2.03
CA ARG A 9 -7.52 -8.43 2.81
C ARG A 9 -7.17 -9.78 2.22
N ARG A 10 -6.22 -10.50 2.81
CA ARG A 10 -5.77 -11.82 2.35
C ARG A 10 -6.88 -12.88 2.26
N ASN A 11 -7.91 -12.74 3.07
CA ASN A 11 -9.10 -13.61 3.04
C ASN A 11 -10.07 -13.28 1.89
N LEU A 12 -9.87 -12.18 1.16
CA LEU A 12 -10.63 -11.83 -0.04
C LEU A 12 -9.92 -12.36 -1.30
N LYS A 13 -9.99 -13.67 -1.50
CA LYS A 13 -9.50 -14.29 -2.73
C LYS A 13 -10.24 -13.71 -3.94
N ALA A 14 -9.47 -13.31 -4.97
CA ALA A 14 -9.99 -12.59 -6.14
C ALA A 14 -11.15 -13.33 -6.83
N TYR A 15 -11.04 -14.64 -6.97
CA TYR A 15 -12.03 -15.44 -7.73
C TYR A 15 -13.20 -15.95 -6.90
N ASP A 16 -13.15 -15.86 -5.57
CA ASP A 16 -14.19 -16.34 -4.67
C ASP A 16 -15.00 -15.18 -4.06
N GLN A 17 -14.60 -14.73 -2.89
CA GLN A 17 -15.36 -13.74 -2.12
C GLN A 17 -15.39 -12.35 -2.77
N PHE A 18 -14.29 -11.93 -3.39
CA PHE A 18 -14.25 -10.66 -4.13
C PHE A 18 -15.22 -10.70 -5.32
N ALA A 19 -15.16 -11.76 -6.15
CA ALA A 19 -16.09 -11.93 -7.27
C ALA A 19 -17.55 -11.96 -6.82
N SER A 20 -17.83 -12.63 -5.69
CA SER A 20 -19.18 -12.68 -5.11
C SER A 20 -19.68 -11.30 -4.68
N ASN A 21 -18.80 -10.50 -4.11
CA ASN A 21 -19.12 -9.11 -3.75
C ASN A 21 -19.42 -8.25 -5.00
N VAL A 22 -18.61 -8.40 -6.06
CA VAL A 22 -18.86 -7.70 -7.34
C VAL A 22 -20.23 -8.06 -7.90
N ARG A 23 -20.58 -9.37 -7.95
CA ARG A 23 -21.91 -9.82 -8.39
C ARG A 23 -23.02 -9.20 -7.55
N ARG A 24 -22.85 -9.18 -6.23
CA ARG A 24 -23.85 -8.57 -5.34
C ARG A 24 -24.05 -7.10 -5.65
N TYR A 25 -22.99 -6.31 -5.86
CA TYR A 25 -23.10 -4.90 -6.22
C TYR A 25 -23.83 -4.70 -7.54
N VAL A 26 -23.57 -5.53 -8.55
CA VAL A 26 -24.30 -5.50 -9.83
C VAL A 26 -25.79 -5.75 -9.61
N MET A 27 -26.14 -6.77 -8.83
CA MET A 27 -27.54 -7.09 -8.53
C MET A 27 -28.26 -5.97 -7.77
N GLU A 28 -27.60 -5.42 -6.73
CA GLU A 28 -28.15 -4.32 -5.93
C GLU A 28 -28.35 -3.06 -6.79
N THR A 29 -27.40 -2.72 -7.65
CA THR A 29 -27.51 -1.59 -8.59
C THR A 29 -28.71 -1.75 -9.51
N ARG A 30 -28.89 -2.93 -10.10
CA ARG A 30 -30.03 -3.22 -10.97
C ARG A 30 -31.36 -3.18 -10.22
N ARG A 31 -31.38 -3.68 -8.99
CA ARG A 31 -32.58 -3.63 -8.15
C ARG A 31 -33.06 -2.19 -7.86
N LEU A 32 -32.12 -1.25 -7.82
CA LEU A 32 -32.40 0.18 -7.66
C LEU A 32 -32.75 0.89 -8.99
N GLY A 33 -32.89 0.15 -10.10
CA GLY A 33 -33.18 0.72 -11.42
C GLY A 33 -32.01 1.44 -12.09
N ALA A 34 -30.80 1.32 -11.53
CA ALA A 34 -29.60 1.91 -12.10
C ALA A 34 -28.87 0.94 -13.05
N VAL A 35 -28.09 1.49 -13.98
CA VAL A 35 -27.30 0.73 -14.94
C VAL A 35 -25.90 0.53 -14.37
N PRO A 36 -25.47 -0.71 -14.05
CA PRO A 36 -24.13 -0.96 -13.56
C PRO A 36 -23.11 -0.87 -14.70
N VAL A 37 -21.97 -0.24 -14.41
CA VAL A 37 -20.75 -0.26 -15.21
C VAL A 37 -19.62 -0.69 -14.31
N LEU A 38 -18.88 -1.71 -14.68
CA LEU A 38 -17.70 -2.17 -13.93
C LEU A 38 -16.45 -1.50 -14.49
N VAL A 39 -15.54 -1.15 -13.58
CA VAL A 39 -14.22 -0.63 -13.94
C VAL A 39 -13.18 -1.48 -13.22
N THR A 40 -12.25 -2.06 -13.97
CA THR A 40 -11.14 -2.78 -13.33
C THR A 40 -10.23 -1.78 -12.59
N PRO A 41 -9.53 -2.21 -11.52
CA PRO A 41 -8.55 -1.34 -10.86
C PRO A 41 -7.48 -0.95 -11.88
N MET A 42 -6.94 0.25 -11.81
CA MET A 42 -5.74 0.59 -12.58
C MET A 42 -4.56 -0.29 -12.14
N SER A 43 -3.65 -0.59 -13.05
CA SER A 43 -2.36 -1.21 -12.71
C SER A 43 -1.59 -0.29 -11.76
N ARG A 44 -0.80 -0.89 -10.89
CA ARG A 44 0.28 -0.20 -10.20
C ARG A 44 1.44 0.02 -11.15
N ILE A 45 2.50 0.68 -10.70
CA ILE A 45 3.76 0.68 -11.44
C ILE A 45 4.20 -0.79 -11.59
N PRO A 46 4.26 -1.33 -12.82
CA PRO A 46 4.56 -2.75 -13.02
C PRO A 46 5.96 -3.08 -12.55
N VAL A 47 6.14 -4.30 -12.06
CA VAL A 47 7.42 -4.85 -11.65
C VAL A 47 7.87 -5.88 -12.67
N ARG A 48 9.16 -5.93 -12.95
CA ARG A 48 9.75 -6.90 -13.86
C ARG A 48 10.61 -7.89 -13.09
N ASP A 49 10.36 -9.18 -13.31
CA ASP A 49 11.21 -10.27 -12.84
C ASP A 49 11.67 -11.16 -14.02
N GLU A 50 12.24 -12.31 -13.72
CA GLU A 50 12.70 -13.29 -14.72
C GLU A 50 11.58 -13.82 -15.62
N LYS A 51 10.32 -13.80 -15.13
CA LYS A 51 9.12 -14.26 -15.85
C LYS A 51 8.46 -13.14 -16.66
N GLY A 52 8.95 -11.90 -16.58
CA GLY A 52 8.44 -10.74 -17.29
C GLY A 52 7.79 -9.68 -16.39
N TRP A 53 7.02 -8.80 -17.02
CA TRP A 53 6.27 -7.78 -16.32
C TRP A 53 5.05 -8.37 -15.61
N TYR A 54 4.75 -7.90 -14.40
CA TYR A 54 3.55 -8.27 -13.67
C TYR A 54 3.01 -7.13 -12.81
N ASP A 55 1.73 -7.21 -12.45
CA ASP A 55 1.07 -6.34 -11.48
C ASP A 55 0.26 -7.15 -10.47
N LEU A 56 0.20 -6.66 -9.24
CA LEU A 56 -0.45 -7.33 -8.12
C LEU A 56 -1.98 -7.35 -8.22
N LEU A 57 -2.57 -6.54 -9.11
CA LEU A 57 -4.03 -6.38 -9.25
C LEU A 57 -4.62 -7.24 -10.37
N GLU A 58 -3.80 -7.94 -11.15
CA GLU A 58 -4.26 -8.73 -12.29
C GLU A 58 -5.38 -9.73 -11.93
N ALA A 59 -5.23 -10.49 -10.86
CA ALA A 59 -6.25 -11.46 -10.44
C ALA A 59 -7.60 -10.80 -10.10
N HIS A 60 -7.57 -9.60 -9.51
CA HIS A 60 -8.78 -8.83 -9.21
C HIS A 60 -9.39 -8.21 -10.46
N ALA A 61 -8.56 -7.73 -11.38
CA ALA A 61 -9.00 -7.22 -12.66
C ALA A 61 -9.67 -8.33 -13.50
N ASP A 62 -9.05 -9.51 -13.58
CA ASP A 62 -9.61 -10.67 -14.26
C ASP A 62 -10.94 -11.11 -13.65
N SER A 63 -11.05 -11.09 -12.34
CA SER A 63 -12.29 -11.38 -11.63
C SER A 63 -13.43 -10.42 -12.03
N ILE A 64 -13.15 -9.14 -12.18
CA ILE A 64 -14.13 -8.14 -12.63
C ILE A 64 -14.52 -8.40 -14.09
N ARG A 65 -13.56 -8.69 -14.98
CA ARG A 65 -13.83 -9.03 -16.39
C ARG A 65 -14.78 -10.22 -16.49
N ARG A 66 -14.50 -11.29 -15.73
CA ARG A 66 -15.36 -12.50 -15.70
C ARG A 66 -16.75 -12.20 -15.20
N VAL A 67 -16.90 -11.47 -14.10
CA VAL A 67 -18.23 -11.09 -13.60
C VAL A 67 -18.96 -10.19 -14.58
N GLY A 68 -18.28 -9.27 -15.25
CA GLY A 68 -18.87 -8.44 -16.29
C GLY A 68 -19.40 -9.26 -17.45
N GLN A 69 -18.63 -10.23 -17.93
CA GLN A 69 -19.05 -11.16 -18.97
C GLN A 69 -20.22 -12.05 -18.51
N GLU A 70 -20.11 -12.65 -17.34
CA GLU A 70 -21.11 -13.54 -16.74
C GLU A 70 -22.47 -12.85 -16.55
N MET A 71 -22.44 -11.60 -16.10
CA MET A 71 -23.64 -10.82 -15.79
C MET A 71 -24.07 -9.88 -16.92
N ASN A 72 -23.40 -9.90 -18.06
CA ASN A 72 -23.64 -8.99 -19.19
C ASN A 72 -23.64 -7.51 -18.73
N VAL A 73 -22.55 -7.08 -18.13
CA VAL A 73 -22.30 -5.71 -17.64
C VAL A 73 -21.13 -5.13 -18.40
N PRO A 74 -21.22 -3.89 -18.92
CA PRO A 74 -20.07 -3.21 -19.52
C PRO A 74 -18.89 -3.12 -18.55
N VAL A 75 -17.68 -3.43 -19.04
CA VAL A 75 -16.44 -3.36 -18.28
C VAL A 75 -15.48 -2.39 -18.95
N ILE A 76 -15.10 -1.34 -18.24
CA ILE A 76 -13.97 -0.50 -18.61
C ILE A 76 -12.71 -1.17 -18.06
N ASP A 77 -11.92 -1.76 -18.95
CA ASP A 77 -10.71 -2.50 -18.56
C ASP A 77 -9.52 -1.57 -18.37
N LEU A 78 -9.61 -0.74 -17.34
CA LEU A 78 -8.58 0.24 -16.99
C LEU A 78 -7.25 -0.44 -16.61
N HIS A 79 -7.31 -1.67 -16.08
CA HIS A 79 -6.10 -2.43 -15.72
C HIS A 79 -5.23 -2.71 -16.95
N SER A 80 -5.81 -3.32 -17.99
CA SER A 80 -5.07 -3.65 -19.21
C SER A 80 -4.49 -2.40 -19.88
N LEU A 81 -5.29 -1.32 -19.97
CA LEU A 81 -4.85 -0.06 -20.56
C LEU A 81 -3.66 0.55 -19.81
N THR A 82 -3.76 0.61 -18.47
CA THR A 82 -2.69 1.20 -17.65
C THR A 82 -1.48 0.30 -17.55
N PHE A 83 -1.66 -1.03 -17.49
CA PHE A 83 -0.55 -1.99 -17.48
C PHE A 83 0.29 -1.88 -18.76
N GLU A 84 -0.35 -1.88 -19.93
CA GLU A 84 0.33 -1.72 -21.21
C GLU A 84 1.06 -0.37 -21.30
N ALA A 85 0.39 0.71 -20.93
CA ALA A 85 0.98 2.04 -20.94
C ALA A 85 2.18 2.14 -20.00
N PHE A 86 2.06 1.64 -18.78
CA PHE A 86 3.13 1.73 -17.77
C PHE A 86 4.30 0.81 -18.08
N CYS A 87 4.07 -0.39 -18.65
CA CYS A 87 5.15 -1.23 -19.16
C CYS A 87 5.93 -0.54 -20.29
N SER A 88 5.21 0.13 -21.20
CA SER A 88 5.82 0.85 -22.32
C SER A 88 6.61 2.08 -21.87
N MET A 89 6.13 2.80 -20.85
CA MET A 89 6.83 3.95 -20.28
C MET A 89 8.07 3.55 -19.46
N GLY A 90 8.04 2.40 -18.86
CA GLY A 90 9.03 1.93 -17.89
C GLY A 90 8.84 2.53 -16.48
N PRO A 91 9.37 1.86 -15.43
CA PRO A 91 9.10 2.23 -14.03
C PRO A 91 9.55 3.64 -13.65
N GLU A 92 10.69 4.09 -14.17
CA GLU A 92 11.24 5.43 -13.88
C GLU A 92 10.33 6.54 -14.40
N THR A 93 9.85 6.41 -15.64
CA THR A 93 8.93 7.40 -16.24
C THR A 93 7.57 7.37 -15.54
N CYS A 94 7.10 6.18 -15.14
CA CYS A 94 5.83 6.02 -14.42
C CYS A 94 5.81 6.78 -13.08
N GLN A 95 6.94 6.92 -12.39
CA GLN A 95 7.03 7.66 -11.12
C GLN A 95 6.54 9.12 -11.25
N ASN A 96 6.66 9.73 -12.42
CA ASN A 96 6.18 11.10 -12.66
C ASN A 96 4.65 11.23 -12.60
N TYR A 97 3.91 10.12 -12.69
CA TYR A 97 2.46 10.07 -12.64
C TYR A 97 1.91 9.62 -11.29
N PHE A 98 2.79 9.36 -10.31
CA PHE A 98 2.41 8.84 -9.01
C PHE A 98 2.98 9.71 -7.88
N ASN A 99 2.19 9.86 -6.81
CA ASN A 99 2.65 10.45 -5.54
C ASN A 99 3.44 9.42 -4.71
N ASP A 100 3.04 8.17 -4.84
CA ASP A 100 3.66 7.02 -4.21
C ASP A 100 3.55 5.81 -5.15
N THR A 101 3.80 4.63 -4.65
CA THR A 101 3.74 3.40 -5.44
C THR A 101 2.33 2.97 -5.85
N THR A 102 1.28 3.68 -5.40
CA THR A 102 -0.12 3.25 -5.51
C THR A 102 -1.07 4.37 -5.92
N ASN A 103 -0.77 5.58 -5.51
CA ASN A 103 -1.65 6.73 -5.71
C ASN A 103 -1.08 7.62 -6.80
N VAL A 104 -1.88 7.86 -7.82
CA VAL A 104 -1.52 8.79 -8.89
C VAL A 104 -1.58 10.24 -8.40
N ASN A 105 -0.74 11.09 -8.98
CA ASN A 105 -0.82 12.53 -8.86
C ASN A 105 -1.83 13.10 -9.88
N ASP A 106 -1.91 14.43 -10.01
CA ASP A 106 -2.83 15.09 -10.93
C ASP A 106 -2.59 14.71 -12.40
N TYR A 107 -1.34 14.53 -12.81
CA TYR A 107 -1.00 14.10 -14.17
C TYR A 107 -1.44 12.65 -14.42
N GLY A 108 -1.23 11.76 -13.47
CA GLY A 108 -1.71 10.40 -13.54
C GLY A 108 -3.25 10.35 -13.52
N GLY A 109 -3.89 11.19 -12.72
CA GLY A 109 -5.34 11.35 -12.68
C GLY A 109 -5.92 11.75 -14.03
N ALA A 110 -5.31 12.72 -14.69
CA ALA A 110 -5.73 13.17 -16.03
C ALA A 110 -5.52 12.09 -17.09
N LEU A 111 -4.41 11.36 -17.04
CA LEU A 111 -4.16 10.21 -17.93
C LEU A 111 -5.25 9.14 -17.78
N LEU A 112 -5.60 8.78 -16.54
CA LEU A 112 -6.66 7.80 -16.27
C LEU A 112 -8.03 8.29 -16.74
N ALA A 113 -8.34 9.57 -16.54
CA ALA A 113 -9.59 10.16 -17.00
C ALA A 113 -9.72 10.08 -18.52
N ASP A 114 -8.66 10.40 -19.27
CA ASP A 114 -8.63 10.29 -20.72
C ASP A 114 -8.86 8.84 -21.20
N MET A 115 -8.19 7.87 -20.56
CA MET A 115 -8.37 6.45 -20.86
C MET A 115 -9.83 6.01 -20.63
N ILE A 116 -10.43 6.39 -19.51
CA ILE A 116 -11.83 6.07 -19.17
C ILE A 116 -12.79 6.69 -20.19
N VAL A 117 -12.60 7.95 -20.54
CA VAL A 117 -13.43 8.66 -21.53
C VAL A 117 -13.37 7.98 -22.89
N LYS A 118 -12.17 7.60 -23.35
CA LYS A 118 -11.98 6.86 -24.61
C LYS A 118 -12.71 5.51 -24.58
N GLU A 119 -12.63 4.78 -23.47
CA GLU A 119 -13.30 3.50 -23.31
C GLU A 119 -14.83 3.63 -23.25
N ILE A 120 -15.39 4.63 -22.59
CA ILE A 120 -16.84 4.90 -22.58
C ILE A 120 -17.34 5.11 -24.02
N ARG A 121 -16.59 5.87 -24.84
CA ARG A 121 -16.92 6.09 -26.25
C ARG A 121 -16.79 4.82 -27.09
N ARG A 122 -15.68 4.08 -26.92
CA ARG A 122 -15.42 2.83 -27.65
C ARG A 122 -16.50 1.77 -27.39
N LEU A 123 -16.88 1.63 -26.12
CA LEU A 123 -17.88 0.66 -25.68
C LEU A 123 -19.32 1.16 -25.85
N ARG A 124 -19.53 2.43 -26.23
CA ARG A 124 -20.85 3.08 -26.36
C ARG A 124 -21.72 2.88 -25.13
N ILE A 125 -21.13 3.17 -23.93
CA ILE A 125 -21.82 3.00 -22.64
C ILE A 125 -22.85 4.11 -22.48
N GLU A 126 -24.13 3.77 -22.70
CA GLU A 126 -25.23 4.71 -22.50
C GLU A 126 -25.78 4.67 -21.06
N PRO A 127 -26.27 5.81 -20.51
CA PRO A 127 -26.37 7.13 -21.18
C PRO A 127 -25.08 7.99 -21.12
N LEU A 128 -23.98 7.48 -20.59
CA LEU A 128 -22.75 8.26 -20.42
C LEU A 128 -22.23 8.78 -21.76
N CYS A 129 -22.20 7.94 -22.81
CA CYS A 129 -21.68 8.31 -24.11
C CYS A 129 -22.43 9.50 -24.73
N SER A 130 -23.77 9.51 -24.63
CA SER A 130 -24.62 10.56 -25.22
C SER A 130 -24.58 11.88 -24.42
N HIS A 131 -24.18 11.83 -23.14
CA HIS A 131 -24.09 13.03 -22.28
C HIS A 131 -22.67 13.61 -22.19
N MET A 132 -21.70 12.99 -22.85
CA MET A 132 -20.34 13.53 -22.88
C MET A 132 -20.25 14.71 -23.85
N ASN A 133 -19.77 15.86 -23.33
CA ASN A 133 -19.55 17.04 -24.13
C ASN A 133 -18.55 16.76 -25.27
N HIS A 134 -18.94 17.03 -26.52
CA HIS A 134 -18.06 16.88 -27.66
C HIS A 134 -16.91 17.91 -27.71
N THR A 135 -16.94 18.91 -26.85
CA THR A 135 -15.96 20.00 -26.80
C THR A 135 -14.62 19.66 -26.18
N VAL A 136 -14.46 18.45 -25.57
CA VAL A 136 -13.15 17.98 -25.11
C VAL A 136 -12.52 17.08 -26.19
N SER A 137 -12.50 17.53 -27.43
CA SER A 137 -11.82 16.86 -28.55
C SER A 137 -10.38 17.35 -28.76
N GLY A 138 -9.89 18.21 -27.92
CA GLY A 138 -8.46 18.44 -27.77
C GLY A 138 -7.95 17.35 -26.84
N GLY A 139 -7.36 16.28 -27.40
CA GLY A 139 -6.68 15.31 -26.56
C GLY A 139 -5.79 16.06 -25.60
N TRP A 140 -6.03 15.92 -24.30
CA TRP A 140 -5.06 16.34 -23.32
C TRP A 140 -3.86 15.41 -23.53
N GLU A 141 -2.94 15.83 -24.37
CA GLU A 141 -1.61 15.27 -24.37
C GLU A 141 -0.93 15.90 -23.17
N PRO A 142 -0.44 15.09 -22.21
CA PRO A 142 0.35 15.62 -21.14
C PRO A 142 1.46 16.44 -21.77
N ASP A 143 1.50 17.74 -21.47
CA ASP A 143 2.64 18.56 -21.89
C ASP A 143 3.88 18.00 -21.22
N LEU A 144 4.56 17.14 -21.95
CA LEU A 144 5.77 16.47 -21.48
C LEU A 144 6.92 17.48 -21.29
N SER A 145 6.74 18.73 -21.75
CA SER A 145 7.69 19.83 -21.48
C SER A 145 7.52 20.41 -20.07
N LEU A 146 6.35 20.20 -19.45
CA LEU A 146 6.07 20.54 -18.05
C LEU A 146 6.45 19.41 -17.09
N ARG A 147 7.17 18.39 -17.56
CA ARG A 147 7.80 17.45 -16.64
C ARG A 147 8.61 18.26 -15.65
N PRO A 148 8.45 18.03 -14.34
CA PRO A 148 9.50 18.39 -13.41
C PRO A 148 10.75 17.71 -13.98
N GLN A 149 11.67 18.49 -14.51
CA GLN A 149 12.94 17.97 -15.05
C GLN A 149 13.53 17.12 -13.95
N GLY A 150 13.72 15.86 -14.26
CA GLY A 150 14.06 14.84 -13.29
C GLY A 150 15.14 15.33 -12.37
N GLN A 151 14.81 15.52 -11.14
CA GLN A 151 15.75 15.50 -10.07
C GLN A 151 16.16 14.05 -9.84
N ALA A 152 17.01 13.57 -10.77
CA ALA A 152 18.03 12.60 -10.44
C ALA A 152 19.11 13.34 -9.64
N GLU A 153 18.72 14.01 -8.57
CA GLU A 153 19.60 14.43 -7.51
C GLU A 153 19.08 13.83 -6.22
N SER A 154 19.93 12.95 -5.71
CA SER A 154 19.86 12.43 -4.37
C SER A 154 19.33 13.50 -3.40
N SER A 155 18.24 13.15 -2.73
CA SER A 155 17.95 13.58 -1.38
C SER A 155 18.17 15.08 -1.08
N LYS A 156 17.28 15.90 -1.51
CA LYS A 156 16.63 16.79 -0.56
C LYS A 156 15.19 16.31 -0.51
N ILE A 157 14.82 15.74 0.61
CA ILE A 157 13.43 15.68 1.05
C ILE A 157 13.00 17.14 0.91
N GLU A 158 12.36 17.50 -0.21
CA GLU A 158 11.63 18.75 -0.26
C GLU A 158 10.71 18.67 0.93
N GLU A 159 10.89 19.61 1.83
CA GLU A 159 10.00 19.82 2.95
C GLU A 159 8.60 19.73 2.37
N ARG A 160 7.91 18.62 2.65
CA ARG A 160 6.48 18.52 2.37
C ARG A 160 5.91 19.82 2.91
N PRO A 161 5.07 20.56 2.16
CA PRO A 161 4.58 21.84 2.64
C PRO A 161 4.17 21.61 4.09
N ASN A 162 4.75 22.41 4.96
CA ASN A 162 4.52 22.34 6.39
C ASN A 162 3.02 22.56 6.56
N LEU A 163 2.27 21.48 6.46
CA LEU A 163 0.89 21.41 6.88
C LEU A 163 0.97 21.58 8.39
N SER A 164 1.05 22.84 8.83
CA SER A 164 0.65 23.25 10.15
C SER A 164 -0.86 22.98 10.27
N MET A 165 -1.25 21.72 10.08
CA MET A 165 -2.53 21.25 10.53
C MET A 165 -2.40 21.09 12.04
N ASP A 166 -2.79 22.12 12.75
CA ASP A 166 -3.44 21.95 14.04
C ASP A 166 -4.72 21.16 13.77
N LEU A 167 -4.55 19.83 13.62
CA LEU A 167 -5.68 18.91 13.56
C LEU A 167 -6.22 18.83 14.99
N PRO A 168 -7.35 19.48 15.30
CA PRO A 168 -7.87 19.48 16.66
C PRO A 168 -8.25 18.07 17.11
N GLU A 169 -8.61 17.18 16.17
CA GLU A 169 -9.03 15.81 16.45
C GLU A 169 -8.46 14.85 15.41
N LEU A 170 -8.26 13.58 15.82
CA LEU A 170 -7.90 12.50 14.89
C LEU A 170 -9.08 12.19 13.96
N PRO A 171 -8.85 11.94 12.66
CA PRO A 171 -9.92 11.65 11.70
C PRO A 171 -10.54 10.25 11.88
N TYR A 172 -10.02 9.43 12.81
CA TYR A 172 -10.43 8.04 13.01
C TYR A 172 -11.56 7.93 14.04
N GLU A 173 -12.67 7.30 13.66
CA GLU A 173 -13.85 7.17 14.50
C GLU A 173 -13.64 6.28 15.75
N ASP A 174 -12.73 5.32 15.67
CA ASP A 174 -12.41 4.36 16.71
C ASP A 174 -11.28 4.78 17.66
N CYS A 175 -10.78 6.01 17.51
CA CYS A 175 -9.72 6.55 18.37
C CYS A 175 -10.23 7.42 19.52
N ARG A 176 -11.55 7.58 19.70
CA ARG A 176 -12.16 8.47 20.71
C ARG A 176 -11.90 8.03 22.16
N SER A 177 -11.65 6.75 22.40
CA SER A 177 -11.39 6.18 23.73
C SER A 177 -9.92 6.11 24.11
N LEU A 178 -9.02 6.57 23.25
CA LEU A 178 -7.58 6.53 23.50
C LEU A 178 -7.14 7.58 24.53
N THR A 179 -5.99 7.29 25.16
CA THR A 179 -5.38 8.26 26.08
C THR A 179 -4.85 9.48 25.31
N LYS A 180 -4.73 10.62 26.01
CA LYS A 180 -4.13 11.83 25.40
C LYS A 180 -2.75 11.56 24.78
N LYS A 181 -1.96 10.71 25.42
CA LYS A 181 -0.63 10.31 24.94
C LYS A 181 -0.71 9.56 23.62
N ASP A 182 -1.64 8.60 23.50
CA ASP A 182 -1.81 7.82 22.28
C ASP A 182 -2.32 8.71 21.14
N VAL A 183 -3.26 9.62 21.43
CA VAL A 183 -3.75 10.60 20.45
C VAL A 183 -2.61 11.46 19.90
N GLU A 184 -1.73 11.97 20.77
CA GLU A 184 -0.60 12.81 20.35
C GLU A 184 0.40 12.00 19.49
N MET A 185 0.67 10.76 19.88
CA MET A 185 1.50 9.83 19.10
C MET A 185 0.91 9.57 17.72
N LEU A 186 -0.40 9.32 17.62
CA LEU A 186 -1.06 9.10 16.32
C LEU A 186 -1.04 10.36 15.43
N LYS A 187 -1.18 11.54 16.02
CA LYS A 187 -1.00 12.81 15.30
C LYS A 187 0.42 12.94 14.76
N GLN A 188 1.42 12.58 15.55
CA GLN A 188 2.81 12.56 15.09
C GLN A 188 3.01 11.56 13.96
N ALA A 189 2.44 10.36 14.04
CA ALA A 189 2.47 9.36 12.98
C ALA A 189 1.85 9.86 11.68
N MET A 190 0.76 10.62 11.76
CA MET A 190 0.15 11.27 10.59
C MET A 190 1.06 12.34 9.99
N LYS A 191 1.67 13.20 10.82
CA LYS A 191 2.64 14.22 10.35
C LYS A 191 3.83 13.60 9.63
N CYS A 192 4.29 12.44 10.09
CA CYS A 192 5.35 11.66 9.43
C CYS A 192 4.86 10.91 8.17
N GLY A 193 3.58 11.00 7.81
CA GLY A 193 3.02 10.31 6.65
C GLY A 193 2.90 8.79 6.81
N LEU A 194 2.99 8.28 8.04
CA LEU A 194 2.83 6.87 8.38
C LEU A 194 1.38 6.42 8.26
N LEU A 195 0.46 7.27 8.68
CA LEU A 195 -0.97 7.00 8.70
C LEU A 195 -1.67 7.77 7.59
N ASP A 196 -2.69 7.15 7.02
CA ASP A 196 -3.54 7.75 5.99
C ASP A 196 -4.74 8.43 6.68
N PRO A 197 -4.87 9.76 6.59
CA PRO A 197 -5.98 10.48 7.20
C PRO A 197 -7.33 10.18 6.54
N CYS A 198 -7.35 9.57 5.36
CA CYS A 198 -8.56 9.26 4.61
C CYS A 198 -9.22 7.92 5.02
N VAL A 199 -8.62 7.14 5.91
CA VAL A 199 -9.25 5.93 6.44
C VAL A 199 -10.16 6.28 7.60
N ARG A 200 -11.30 5.59 7.70
CA ARG A 200 -12.32 5.84 8.72
C ARG A 200 -11.97 5.20 10.07
N TYR A 201 -11.36 4.03 10.05
CA TYR A 201 -11.02 3.24 11.23
C TYR A 201 -9.56 2.86 11.21
N LEU A 202 -8.86 3.07 12.31
CA LEU A 202 -7.44 2.76 12.48
C LEU A 202 -7.22 1.39 13.13
N HIS A 203 -8.17 0.95 13.97
CA HIS A 203 -8.08 -0.27 14.77
C HIS A 203 -6.86 -0.30 15.71
N PRO A 204 -6.64 0.74 16.53
CA PRO A 204 -5.39 0.93 17.27
C PRO A 204 -5.15 -0.14 18.35
N LEU A 205 -6.20 -0.73 18.89
CA LEU A 205 -6.14 -1.75 19.94
C LEU A 205 -6.16 -3.19 19.40
N GLU A 206 -6.36 -3.37 18.11
CA GLU A 206 -6.27 -4.71 17.49
C GLU A 206 -4.81 -5.15 17.35
N GLU A 207 -4.62 -6.47 17.29
CA GLU A 207 -3.33 -7.08 17.04
C GLU A 207 -2.76 -6.62 15.70
N MET A 208 -1.45 -6.42 15.65
CA MET A 208 -0.75 -6.00 14.44
C MET A 208 -0.29 -7.21 13.65
N PRO A 209 -0.82 -7.49 12.45
CA PRO A 209 -0.31 -8.56 11.61
C PRO A 209 1.12 -8.28 11.14
N ARG A 210 1.96 -9.32 11.05
CA ARG A 210 3.38 -9.23 10.66
C ARG A 210 3.59 -8.51 9.33
N ALA A 211 2.84 -8.90 8.29
CA ALA A 211 2.96 -8.27 6.97
C ALA A 211 2.53 -6.81 6.96
N GLN A 212 1.46 -6.47 7.68
CA GLN A 212 1.02 -5.09 7.80
C GLN A 212 2.05 -4.21 8.53
N PHE A 213 2.74 -4.78 9.52
CA PHE A 213 3.82 -4.08 10.20
C PHE A 213 4.99 -3.78 9.24
N VAL A 214 5.46 -4.77 8.49
CA VAL A 214 6.54 -4.57 7.50
C VAL A 214 6.16 -3.49 6.51
N PHE A 215 4.93 -3.50 6.00
CA PHE A 215 4.44 -2.48 5.08
C PHE A 215 4.44 -1.08 5.72
N LEU A 216 3.86 -0.94 6.92
CA LEU A 216 3.81 0.32 7.65
C LEU A 216 5.23 0.87 7.90
N PHE A 217 6.11 0.00 8.36
CA PHE A 217 7.48 0.34 8.73
C PHE A 217 8.30 0.80 7.52
N LEU A 218 8.28 0.05 6.41
CA LEU A 218 8.99 0.44 5.20
C LEU A 218 8.44 1.72 4.58
N LYS A 219 7.14 1.94 4.66
CA LYS A 219 6.52 3.22 4.25
C LYS A 219 7.12 4.41 4.99
N ALA A 220 7.46 4.23 6.27
CA ALA A 220 8.09 5.26 7.09
C ALA A 220 9.55 5.49 6.73
N VAL A 221 10.32 4.42 6.70
CA VAL A 221 11.79 4.47 6.68
C VAL A 221 12.33 4.55 5.26
N LYS A 222 11.69 3.86 4.31
CA LYS A 222 12.09 3.78 2.91
C LYS A 222 10.87 3.60 1.99
N PRO A 223 10.05 4.65 1.78
CA PRO A 223 8.75 4.55 1.11
C PRO A 223 8.80 4.01 -0.32
N THR A 224 9.93 4.15 -0.99
CA THR A 224 10.13 3.69 -2.38
C THR A 224 10.81 2.32 -2.47
N LEU A 225 11.19 1.73 -1.33
CA LEU A 225 11.91 0.47 -1.34
C LEU A 225 10.96 -0.69 -1.65
N ARG A 226 11.17 -1.30 -2.80
CA ARG A 226 10.53 -2.52 -3.25
C ARG A 226 11.57 -3.43 -3.89
N ARG A 227 11.31 -4.74 -3.88
CA ARG A 227 12.09 -5.73 -4.62
C ARG A 227 11.15 -6.73 -5.25
N PRO A 228 11.41 -7.17 -6.48
CA PRO A 228 10.67 -8.26 -7.08
C PRO A 228 10.70 -9.48 -6.17
N TRP A 229 9.55 -10.14 -6.01
CA TRP A 229 9.45 -11.35 -5.20
C TRP A 229 10.30 -12.48 -5.79
N GLN A 230 11.19 -13.07 -4.98
CA GLN A 230 12.12 -14.13 -5.39
C GLN A 230 11.74 -15.51 -4.85
N GLY A 231 10.73 -15.59 -4.00
CA GLY A 231 10.23 -16.87 -3.48
C GLY A 231 10.88 -17.30 -2.17
N GLU A 232 11.35 -16.38 -1.35
CA GLU A 232 12.02 -16.66 -0.07
C GLU A 232 11.13 -17.40 0.93
N TYR A 233 9.80 -17.23 0.84
CA TYR A 233 8.85 -17.86 1.75
C TYR A 233 7.80 -18.66 0.99
N CYS A 234 7.55 -19.90 1.46
CA CYS A 234 6.63 -20.82 0.79
C CYS A 234 5.14 -20.49 1.00
N ASP A 235 4.81 -19.66 1.97
CA ASP A 235 3.47 -19.20 2.30
C ASP A 235 3.12 -17.82 1.69
N LEU A 236 3.98 -17.30 0.82
CA LEU A 236 3.75 -16.08 0.06
C LEU A 236 3.86 -16.33 -1.44
N SER A 237 3.12 -15.58 -2.21
CA SER A 237 3.20 -15.57 -3.66
C SER A 237 3.54 -14.16 -4.18
N ARG A 238 4.06 -14.09 -5.42
CA ARG A 238 4.35 -12.80 -6.08
C ARG A 238 3.13 -11.89 -6.24
N TYR A 239 1.93 -12.43 -6.10
CA TYR A 239 0.68 -11.69 -6.24
C TYR A 239 0.12 -11.16 -4.92
N GLU A 240 0.79 -11.45 -3.79
CA GLU A 240 0.40 -10.87 -2.52
C GLU A 240 0.77 -9.39 -2.46
N TYR A 241 -0.13 -8.62 -1.83
CA TYR A 241 0.01 -7.16 -1.77
C TYR A 241 1.34 -6.69 -1.17
N ASP A 242 1.85 -7.41 -0.21
CA ASP A 242 3.03 -7.08 0.61
C ASP A 242 4.27 -7.91 0.28
N ALA A 243 4.19 -8.79 -0.73
CA ALA A 243 5.31 -9.66 -1.10
C ALA A 243 6.57 -8.88 -1.47
N GLU A 244 6.44 -7.78 -2.23
CA GLU A 244 7.56 -6.95 -2.63
C GLU A 244 8.21 -6.21 -1.46
N GLN A 245 7.41 -5.78 -0.48
CA GLN A 245 7.89 -5.15 0.74
C GLN A 245 8.55 -6.16 1.66
N ILE A 246 8.00 -7.37 1.78
CA ILE A 246 8.60 -8.45 2.55
C ILE A 246 9.93 -8.86 1.92
N GLN A 247 10.01 -9.00 0.58
CA GLN A 247 11.27 -9.23 -0.12
C GLN A 247 12.28 -8.12 0.15
N ALA A 248 11.86 -6.86 0.07
CA ALA A 248 12.73 -5.74 0.36
C ALA A 248 13.23 -5.74 1.82
N ALA A 249 12.38 -6.10 2.78
CA ALA A 249 12.77 -6.24 4.18
C ALA A 249 13.77 -7.39 4.40
N TRP A 250 13.58 -8.49 3.69
CA TRP A 250 14.53 -9.62 3.69
C TRP A 250 15.89 -9.20 3.13
N ASP A 251 15.93 -8.64 1.94
CA ASP A 251 17.16 -8.18 1.27
C ASP A 251 17.92 -7.12 2.09
N GLU A 252 17.20 -6.34 2.88
CA GLU A 252 17.77 -5.34 3.78
C GLU A 252 18.20 -5.93 5.14
N ASN A 253 18.08 -7.24 5.36
CA ASN A 253 18.36 -7.93 6.62
C ASN A 253 17.56 -7.36 7.82
N LEU A 254 16.31 -6.97 7.59
CA LEU A 254 15.42 -6.49 8.64
C LEU A 254 14.64 -7.63 9.31
N ILE A 255 14.32 -8.68 8.55
CA ILE A 255 13.64 -9.86 9.05
C ILE A 255 14.64 -10.79 9.72
N ASP A 256 14.30 -11.30 10.90
CA ASP A 256 15.10 -12.29 11.59
C ASP A 256 14.82 -13.69 11.02
N PRO A 257 15.81 -14.40 10.46
CA PRO A 257 15.63 -15.78 10.02
C PRO A 257 15.17 -16.72 11.14
N GLU A 258 15.53 -16.44 12.39
CA GLU A 258 15.08 -17.25 13.55
C GLU A 258 13.57 -17.12 13.80
N THR A 259 12.95 -16.02 13.36
CA THR A 259 11.49 -15.81 13.50
C THR A 259 10.68 -16.35 12.32
N THR A 260 11.34 -16.88 11.30
CA THR A 260 10.74 -17.44 10.10
C THR A 260 11.19 -18.89 9.85
N PRO A 261 11.04 -19.82 10.83
CA PRO A 261 11.40 -21.20 10.63
C PRO A 261 10.56 -21.82 9.52
N ASP A 262 11.06 -22.88 8.90
CA ASP A 262 10.38 -23.63 7.83
C ASP A 262 10.08 -22.81 6.58
N ASP A 263 10.87 -21.77 6.31
CA ASP A 263 10.71 -20.86 5.16
C ASP A 263 9.29 -20.27 5.06
N ARG A 264 8.68 -19.99 6.22
CA ARG A 264 7.37 -19.36 6.32
C ARG A 264 7.45 -17.99 6.97
N PHE A 265 6.92 -17.00 6.28
CA PHE A 265 6.82 -15.64 6.82
C PHE A 265 5.65 -15.48 7.80
N ARG A 266 4.56 -16.22 7.64
CA ARG A 266 3.31 -16.12 8.42
C ARG A 266 2.75 -14.70 8.43
N PRO A 267 2.33 -14.21 7.27
CA PRO A 267 1.99 -12.80 7.07
C PRO A 267 0.81 -12.32 7.94
N ASP A 268 -0.14 -13.18 8.22
CA ASP A 268 -1.36 -12.86 8.98
C ASP A 268 -1.23 -13.14 10.49
N ASP A 269 -0.14 -13.81 10.91
CA ASP A 269 0.09 -14.05 12.33
C ASP A 269 0.33 -12.72 13.07
N PRO A 270 -0.10 -12.60 14.33
CA PRO A 270 0.15 -11.44 15.13
C PRO A 270 1.64 -11.21 15.34
N LEU A 271 2.08 -9.95 15.23
CA LEU A 271 3.44 -9.54 15.53
C LEU A 271 3.72 -9.64 17.03
N THR A 272 4.83 -10.25 17.40
CA THR A 272 5.28 -10.30 18.80
C THR A 272 6.15 -9.10 19.17
N LEU A 273 6.28 -8.82 20.46
CA LEU A 273 7.13 -7.75 20.96
C LEU A 273 8.61 -7.97 20.57
N GLY A 274 9.08 -9.22 20.66
CA GLY A 274 10.45 -9.58 20.29
C GLY A 274 10.73 -9.33 18.80
N GLU A 275 9.78 -9.66 17.92
CA GLU A 275 9.87 -9.40 16.49
C GLU A 275 9.86 -7.90 16.18
N LEU A 276 8.97 -7.13 16.80
CA LEU A 276 8.91 -5.67 16.68
C LEU A 276 10.25 -5.03 17.05
N ILE A 277 10.82 -5.42 18.19
CA ILE A 277 12.12 -4.92 18.67
C ILE A 277 13.23 -5.31 17.69
N SER A 278 13.31 -6.59 17.31
CA SER A 278 14.36 -7.09 16.41
C SER A 278 14.35 -6.35 15.08
N PHE A 279 13.18 -6.16 14.49
CA PHE A 279 13.01 -5.46 13.24
C PHE A 279 13.43 -3.98 13.36
N THR A 280 13.00 -3.31 14.43
CA THR A 280 13.25 -1.89 14.66
C THR A 280 14.74 -1.62 14.93
N VAL A 281 15.39 -2.42 15.79
CA VAL A 281 16.82 -2.30 16.09
C VAL A 281 17.66 -2.56 14.84
N ARG A 282 17.34 -3.58 14.07
CA ARG A 282 18.02 -3.83 12.78
C ARG A 282 17.90 -2.67 11.83
N ALA A 283 16.73 -2.05 11.73
CA ALA A 283 16.52 -0.87 10.88
C ALA A 283 17.32 0.36 11.37
N PHE A 284 17.53 0.48 12.66
CA PHE A 284 18.35 1.56 13.23
C PHE A 284 19.83 1.43 12.86
N ARG A 285 20.32 0.20 12.66
CA ARG A 285 21.72 -0.08 12.30
C ARG A 285 22.00 0.09 10.79
N PRO A 286 23.27 0.38 10.40
CA PRO A 286 23.71 0.26 9.02
C PRO A 286 23.48 -1.17 8.49
N LYS A 287 23.18 -1.33 7.22
CA LYS A 287 22.83 -2.65 6.60
C LYS A 287 23.83 -3.75 6.90
N GLN A 288 25.13 -3.43 6.88
CA GLN A 288 26.22 -4.38 7.13
C GLN A 288 26.24 -4.94 8.56
N GLN A 289 25.61 -4.24 9.50
CA GLN A 289 25.57 -4.56 10.94
C GLN A 289 24.21 -5.11 11.40
N ARG A 290 23.27 -5.39 10.49
CA ARG A 290 21.90 -5.82 10.83
C ARG A 290 21.77 -7.31 11.15
N ARG A 291 22.77 -8.12 10.80
CA ARG A 291 22.77 -9.56 11.09
C ARG A 291 23.21 -9.82 12.52
N ILE A 292 22.30 -9.57 13.45
CA ILE A 292 22.47 -9.79 14.89
C ILE A 292 21.31 -10.65 15.41
N GLY A 293 21.56 -11.42 16.44
CA GLY A 293 20.54 -12.29 17.04
C GLY A 293 19.50 -11.50 17.84
N SER A 294 18.33 -12.10 18.06
CA SER A 294 17.21 -11.49 18.78
C SER A 294 17.59 -11.00 20.18
N LEU A 295 18.40 -11.77 20.93
CA LEU A 295 18.87 -11.36 22.26
C LEU A 295 19.75 -10.10 22.23
N GLU A 296 20.56 -9.93 21.20
CA GLU A 296 21.37 -8.72 21.03
C GLU A 296 20.49 -7.51 20.71
N CYS A 297 19.47 -7.71 19.86
CA CYS A 297 18.47 -6.66 19.58
C CYS A 297 17.75 -6.19 20.86
N ILE A 298 17.34 -7.12 21.72
CA ILE A 298 16.66 -6.80 22.99
C ILE A 298 17.58 -5.98 23.90
N ARG A 299 18.84 -6.40 24.08
CA ARG A 299 19.83 -5.66 24.89
C ARG A 299 20.12 -4.26 24.34
N GLU A 300 20.10 -4.10 23.03
CA GLU A 300 20.32 -2.80 22.41
C GLU A 300 19.09 -1.90 22.58
N ALA A 301 17.88 -2.42 22.40
CA ALA A 301 16.64 -1.68 22.65
C ALA A 301 16.55 -1.21 24.11
N GLU A 302 17.05 -2.01 25.08
CA GLU A 302 17.14 -1.62 26.48
C GLU A 302 18.13 -0.47 26.69
N LYS A 303 19.33 -0.55 26.08
CA LYS A 303 20.34 0.54 26.12
C LYS A 303 19.81 1.83 25.51
N LEU A 304 19.00 1.76 24.45
CA LEU A 304 18.37 2.89 23.81
C LEU A 304 17.14 3.41 24.59
N GLY A 305 16.76 2.74 25.67
CA GLY A 305 15.60 3.13 26.48
C GLY A 305 14.24 2.88 25.81
N TRP A 306 14.21 2.09 24.74
CA TRP A 306 12.94 1.74 24.03
C TRP A 306 12.11 0.75 24.82
N ILE A 307 12.74 -0.09 25.61
CA ILE A 307 12.10 -0.98 26.58
C ILE A 307 12.69 -0.74 27.98
N LYS A 308 11.86 -0.90 29.00
CA LYS A 308 12.27 -0.61 30.39
C LYS A 308 12.79 -1.82 31.15
N ASP A 309 12.43 -3.01 30.72
CA ASP A 309 12.73 -4.25 31.43
C ASP A 309 12.81 -5.43 30.45
N THR A 310 13.95 -6.15 30.49
CA THR A 310 14.15 -7.40 29.75
C THR A 310 13.29 -8.56 30.25
N CYS A 311 12.66 -8.42 31.42
CA CYS A 311 11.72 -9.41 31.94
C CYS A 311 10.34 -9.36 31.28
N GLN A 312 10.11 -8.47 30.30
CA GLN A 312 8.86 -8.48 29.55
C GLN A 312 8.73 -9.78 28.72
N ASP A 313 7.52 -10.27 28.60
CA ASP A 313 7.22 -11.40 27.71
C ASP A 313 7.43 -10.98 26.25
N MET A 314 8.53 -11.41 25.65
CA MET A 314 8.88 -11.13 24.25
C MET A 314 7.96 -11.84 23.26
N ASN A 315 7.23 -12.86 23.68
CA ASN A 315 6.25 -13.58 22.86
C ASN A 315 4.86 -12.93 22.92
N ARG A 316 4.65 -11.92 23.77
CA ARG A 316 3.35 -11.23 23.77
C ARG A 316 3.09 -10.57 22.45
N VAL A 317 1.86 -10.64 22.02
CA VAL A 317 1.36 -9.96 20.82
C VAL A 317 1.31 -8.45 21.07
N VAL A 318 1.65 -7.66 20.07
CA VAL A 318 1.60 -6.19 20.12
C VAL A 318 0.38 -5.66 19.37
N THR A 319 -0.16 -4.57 19.88
CA THR A 319 -1.25 -3.85 19.22
C THR A 319 -0.74 -2.98 18.08
N ARG A 320 -1.64 -2.57 17.21
CA ARG A 320 -1.33 -1.64 16.13
C ARG A 320 -0.77 -0.31 16.66
N ALA A 321 -1.33 0.23 17.74
CA ALA A 321 -0.83 1.46 18.37
C ALA A 321 0.60 1.30 18.90
N GLU A 322 0.95 0.17 19.52
CA GLU A 322 2.31 -0.09 19.99
C GLU A 322 3.30 -0.18 18.82
N ALA A 323 2.94 -0.85 17.73
CA ALA A 323 3.78 -0.95 16.54
C ALA A 323 3.99 0.43 15.88
N ILE A 324 2.95 1.25 15.80
CA ILE A 324 3.03 2.64 15.31
C ILE A 324 3.95 3.47 16.21
N GLN A 325 3.78 3.38 17.53
CA GLN A 325 4.61 4.12 18.51
C GLN A 325 6.10 3.83 18.33
N MET A 326 6.47 2.54 18.20
CA MET A 326 7.88 2.16 18.02
C MET A 326 8.42 2.70 16.68
N THR A 327 7.60 2.66 15.63
CA THR A 327 7.98 3.20 14.31
C THR A 327 8.16 4.72 14.34
N VAL A 328 7.28 5.45 15.04
CA VAL A 328 7.38 6.91 15.22
C VAL A 328 8.65 7.28 16.00
N ASN A 329 8.93 6.57 17.08
CA ASN A 329 10.15 6.80 17.87
C ASN A 329 11.41 6.66 17.01
N LEU A 330 11.50 5.55 16.24
CA LEU A 330 12.62 5.34 15.32
C LEU A 330 12.70 6.45 14.26
N TYR A 331 11.57 6.86 13.70
CA TYR A 331 11.54 7.92 12.69
C TYR A 331 12.05 9.23 13.25
N CYS A 332 11.60 9.63 14.44
CA CYS A 332 12.05 10.86 15.09
C CYS A 332 13.54 10.83 15.43
N GLU A 333 14.08 9.70 15.91
CA GLU A 333 15.50 9.59 16.25
C GLU A 333 16.44 9.57 15.04
N LYS A 334 15.96 9.13 13.88
CA LYS A 334 16.81 8.89 12.70
C LYS A 334 16.69 9.97 11.63
N PHE A 335 15.58 10.69 11.57
CA PHE A 335 15.23 11.60 10.49
C PHE A 335 14.87 13.02 10.96
N THR A 336 14.93 13.32 12.27
CA THR A 336 14.94 14.65 12.86
C THR A 336 16.33 15.02 13.36
#